data_9ff7139fda3822f168bb519c618004f2
#
_entry.id   9ff7139fda3822f168bb519c618004f2
#
_cell.length_a   1.000
_cell.length_b   1.000
_cell.length_c   1.000
_cell.angle_alpha   90.00
_cell.angle_beta   90.00
_cell.angle_gamma   90.00
#
_symmetry.space_group_name_H-M   'P 1'
#
loop_
_entity.id
_entity.type
_entity.pdbx_description
1 polymer ?
#
loop_
_entity_poly.entity_id
_entity_poly.type
_entity_poly.pdbx_seq_one_letter_code
_entity_poly.pdbx_strand_id
1 'polypeptide(L)'
;SSGGNAILHYPDWILQFKKQNKGDKILEKPTEQITPDNKIYGHNAKVMILKSTNEATGQIVTYPIKHGRKNGRSIWLEREVVDMLLMWGYLEKSGAWIKLDDKVKTYLSDNKIETKDSYQGIKAVYEFLESDEKITSLLVDFVKENILKQ
;
A
#
# COMPACT_ATOMS: atom_id res chain seq x y z
N SER A 1 -12.76 19.56 28.02
CA SER A 1 -13.79 20.33 27.30
C SER A 1 -15.10 19.54 27.30
N SER A 2 -16.20 20.19 27.70
CA SER A 2 -17.52 19.57 27.78
C SER A 2 -18.08 19.08 26.44
N GLY A 3 -17.54 19.51 25.31
CA GLY A 3 -17.93 19.05 23.97
C GLY A 3 -17.33 17.71 23.54
N GLY A 4 -16.25 17.28 24.17
CA GLY A 4 -15.53 16.07 23.75
C GLY A 4 -16.34 14.77 23.91
N ASN A 5 -17.12 14.65 24.94
CA ASN A 5 -17.93 13.47 25.18
C ASN A 5 -19.12 13.38 24.22
N ALA A 6 -19.74 14.51 23.85
CA ALA A 6 -20.83 14.52 22.89
C ALA A 6 -20.40 14.04 21.50
N ILE A 7 -19.20 14.44 21.05
CA ILE A 7 -18.63 14.00 19.76
C ILE A 7 -18.45 12.49 19.71
N LEU A 8 -18.11 11.83 20.84
CA LEU A 8 -17.94 10.38 20.92
C LEU A 8 -19.24 9.59 20.78
N HIS A 9 -20.41 10.19 21.04
CA HIS A 9 -21.69 9.51 21.00
C HIS A 9 -22.42 9.57 19.65
N TYR A 10 -22.19 10.62 18.84
CA TYR A 10 -22.92 10.82 17.59
C TYR A 10 -22.37 10.07 16.37
N PRO A 11 -21.05 10.11 16.04
CA PRO A 11 -20.54 9.46 14.83
C PRO A 11 -20.45 7.96 15.02
N ASP A 12 -20.66 7.21 13.92
CA ASP A 12 -20.48 5.76 13.87
C ASP A 12 -19.00 5.36 13.95
N TRP A 13 -18.14 6.21 13.43
CA TRP A 13 -16.69 6.01 13.41
C TRP A 13 -15.95 7.24 13.90
N ILE A 14 -14.94 7.03 14.76
CA ILE A 14 -13.97 8.04 15.15
C ILE A 14 -12.58 7.52 14.91
N LEU A 15 -11.83 8.23 14.08
CA LEU A 15 -10.47 7.90 13.69
C LEU A 15 -9.51 8.95 14.24
N GLN A 16 -8.43 8.51 14.90
CA GLN A 16 -7.37 9.37 15.37
C GLN A 16 -6.09 9.15 14.58
N PHE A 17 -5.64 10.15 13.84
CA PHE A 17 -4.34 10.12 13.18
C PHE A 17 -3.22 10.27 14.22
N LYS A 18 -2.29 9.33 14.21
CA LYS A 18 -1.14 9.34 15.09
C LYS A 18 -0.03 10.23 14.54
N LYS A 19 0.75 10.85 15.45
CA LYS A 19 1.92 11.61 15.06
C LYS A 19 2.93 10.71 14.34
N GLN A 20 3.47 11.21 13.23
CA GLN A 20 4.52 10.54 12.47
C GLN A 20 5.85 10.53 13.23
N ASN A 21 6.50 9.39 13.27
CA ASN A 21 7.84 9.19 13.82
C ASN A 21 8.89 9.09 12.69
N LYS A 22 10.17 9.20 13.04
CA LYS A 22 11.27 9.04 12.06
C LYS A 22 11.22 7.69 11.34
N GLY A 23 10.90 6.61 12.06
CA GLY A 23 10.79 5.25 11.51
C GLY A 23 9.59 5.03 10.57
N ASP A 24 8.65 5.99 10.51
CA ASP A 24 7.50 5.90 9.61
C ASP A 24 7.82 6.38 8.18
N LYS A 25 8.99 6.98 7.95
CA LYS A 25 9.41 7.43 6.61
C LYS A 25 9.72 6.27 5.69
N ILE A 26 9.26 6.36 4.45
CA ILE A 26 9.54 5.40 3.39
C ILE A 26 10.65 5.97 2.52
N LEU A 27 11.82 5.34 2.58
CA LEU A 27 13.03 5.77 1.90
C LEU A 27 13.28 4.95 0.64
N GLU A 28 13.99 5.53 -0.33
CA GLU A 28 14.47 4.81 -1.52
C GLU A 28 15.36 3.63 -1.14
N LYS A 29 16.23 3.85 -0.15
CA LYS A 29 17.11 2.83 0.44
C LYS A 29 16.73 2.60 1.90
N PRO A 30 15.87 1.61 2.19
CA PRO A 30 15.27 1.44 3.52
C PRO A 30 16.27 1.15 4.64
N THR A 31 17.42 0.53 4.31
CA THR A 31 18.47 0.14 5.27
C THR A 31 19.48 1.25 5.56
N GLU A 32 19.44 2.34 4.81
CA GLU A 32 20.36 3.46 4.98
C GLU A 32 19.75 4.56 5.85
N GLN A 33 20.61 5.38 6.42
CA GLN A 33 20.18 6.54 7.21
C GLN A 33 19.50 7.59 6.34
N ILE A 34 18.72 8.46 6.97
CA ILE A 34 18.12 9.61 6.31
C ILE A 34 19.22 10.62 6.00
N THR A 35 19.58 10.70 4.72
CA THR A 35 20.57 11.64 4.17
C THR A 35 19.98 12.37 2.98
N PRO A 36 20.57 13.49 2.52
CA PRO A 36 20.12 14.17 1.32
C PRO A 36 20.09 13.28 0.07
N ASP A 37 20.98 12.28 0.00
CA ASP A 37 21.09 11.35 -1.12
C ASP A 37 20.11 10.17 -1.05
N ASN A 38 19.46 9.96 0.10
CA ASN A 38 18.46 8.91 0.29
C ASN A 38 17.06 9.54 0.28
N LYS A 39 16.42 9.52 -0.89
CA LYS A 39 15.13 10.18 -1.11
C LYS A 39 14.03 9.59 -0.22
N ILE A 40 13.21 10.48 0.30
CA ILE A 40 11.98 10.12 1.02
C ILE A 40 10.86 10.07 0.00
N TYR A 41 10.29 8.88 -0.23
CA TYR A 41 9.16 8.69 -1.13
C TYR A 41 7.81 8.95 -0.47
N GLY A 42 7.74 8.76 0.83
CA GLY A 42 6.50 8.90 1.56
C GLY A 42 6.66 8.54 3.03
N HIS A 43 5.56 8.18 3.65
CA HIS A 43 5.55 7.73 5.05
C HIS A 43 4.39 6.77 5.30
N ASN A 44 4.53 5.97 6.34
CA ASN A 44 3.43 5.17 6.86
C ASN A 44 2.57 6.03 7.78
N ALA A 45 1.31 6.23 7.40
CA ALA A 45 0.32 6.86 8.25
C ALA A 45 -0.29 5.83 9.19
N LYS A 46 -0.48 6.22 10.45
CA LYS A 46 -1.09 5.38 11.48
C LYS A 46 -2.39 6.01 11.95
N VAL A 47 -3.45 5.23 11.92
CA VAL A 47 -4.78 5.65 12.37
C VAL A 47 -5.26 4.69 13.44
N MET A 48 -5.62 5.23 14.60
CA MET A 48 -6.30 4.47 15.65
C MET A 48 -7.81 4.61 15.53
N ILE A 49 -8.52 3.50 15.59
CA ILE A 49 -9.97 3.48 15.64
C ILE A 49 -10.39 3.67 17.09
N LEU A 50 -10.90 4.87 17.42
CA LEU A 50 -11.39 5.19 18.77
C LEU A 50 -12.82 4.70 19.01
N LYS A 51 -13.65 4.75 17.96
CA LYS A 51 -15.03 4.27 17.98
C LYS A 51 -15.36 3.63 16.63
N SER A 52 -16.12 2.56 16.67
CA SER A 52 -16.56 1.84 15.49
C SER A 52 -17.90 1.15 15.79
N THR A 53 -18.75 0.98 14.80
CA THR A 53 -20.00 0.20 14.88
C THR A 53 -19.77 -1.31 14.90
N ASN A 54 -18.58 -1.75 14.48
CA ASN A 54 -18.09 -3.12 14.65
C ASN A 54 -16.97 -3.13 15.70
N GLU A 55 -16.57 -4.29 16.17
CA GLU A 55 -15.70 -4.48 17.33
C GLU A 55 -14.20 -4.12 17.10
N ALA A 56 -13.87 -3.29 16.09
CA ALA A 56 -12.51 -2.95 15.75
C ALA A 56 -11.91 -1.79 16.58
N THR A 57 -12.60 -1.36 17.64
CA THR A 57 -12.17 -0.25 18.52
C THR A 57 -10.82 -0.53 19.17
N GLY A 58 -9.94 0.46 19.17
CA GLY A 58 -8.59 0.38 19.73
C GLY A 58 -7.53 -0.16 18.77
N GLN A 59 -7.91 -0.67 17.61
CA GLN A 59 -6.96 -1.12 16.59
C GLN A 59 -6.24 0.04 15.92
N ILE A 60 -4.98 -0.20 15.54
CA ILE A 60 -4.19 0.74 14.75
C ILE A 60 -4.05 0.18 13.34
N VAL A 61 -4.49 0.95 12.36
CA VAL A 61 -4.30 0.66 10.94
C VAL A 61 -3.13 1.50 10.43
N THR A 62 -2.23 0.86 9.69
CA THR A 62 -1.08 1.52 9.06
C THR A 62 -1.21 1.39 7.55
N TYR A 63 -1.00 2.49 6.83
CA TYR A 63 -1.03 2.50 5.37
C TYR A 63 0.01 3.48 4.80
N PRO A 64 0.59 3.17 3.64
CA PRO A 64 1.62 4.01 3.03
C PRO A 64 1.01 5.22 2.32
N ILE A 65 1.61 6.38 2.54
CA ILE A 65 1.34 7.62 1.82
C ILE A 65 2.53 7.93 0.92
N LYS A 66 2.30 8.13 -0.36
CA LYS A 66 3.33 8.59 -1.30
C LYS A 66 3.28 10.13 -1.41
N HIS A 67 4.42 10.77 -1.17
CA HIS A 67 4.53 12.22 -1.29
C HIS A 67 4.42 12.71 -2.75
N GLY A 68 3.94 13.92 -2.93
CA GLY A 68 3.86 14.57 -4.25
C GLY A 68 2.64 14.19 -5.10
N ARG A 69 1.79 13.28 -4.64
CA ARG A 69 0.55 12.92 -5.33
C ARG A 69 -0.58 13.89 -4.99
N LYS A 70 -1.42 14.17 -5.99
CA LYS A 70 -2.59 15.07 -5.90
C LYS A 70 -3.89 14.29 -6.13
N ASN A 71 -5.04 14.98 -6.00
CA ASN A 71 -6.37 14.48 -6.35
C ASN A 71 -6.79 13.21 -5.60
N GLY A 72 -6.51 13.15 -4.29
CA GLY A 72 -6.92 12.02 -3.45
C GLY A 72 -6.11 10.74 -3.64
N ARG A 73 -5.02 10.77 -4.41
CA ARG A 73 -4.18 9.60 -4.69
C ARG A 73 -2.97 9.47 -3.77
N SER A 74 -2.99 10.11 -2.63
CA SER A 74 -1.87 10.10 -1.69
C SER A 74 -1.63 8.72 -1.06
N ILE A 75 -2.65 7.87 -0.94
CA ILE A 75 -2.45 6.47 -0.52
C ILE A 75 -1.65 5.74 -1.59
N TRP A 76 -0.53 5.14 -1.21
CA TRP A 76 0.33 4.41 -2.13
C TRP A 76 -0.17 2.98 -2.33
N LEU A 77 -1.27 2.89 -3.06
CA LEU A 77 -1.99 1.64 -3.29
C LEU A 77 -1.13 0.60 -4.01
N GLU A 78 -0.29 1.03 -4.95
CA GLU A 78 0.62 0.16 -5.69
C GLU A 78 1.57 -0.58 -4.74
N ARG A 79 2.07 0.11 -3.71
CA ARG A 79 2.91 -0.51 -2.70
C ARG A 79 2.15 -1.57 -1.90
N GLU A 80 0.94 -1.28 -1.47
CA GLU A 80 0.11 -2.25 -0.73
C GLU A 80 -0.19 -3.49 -1.58
N VAL A 81 -0.54 -3.30 -2.85
CA VAL A 81 -0.78 -4.40 -3.80
C VAL A 81 0.47 -5.25 -3.97
N VAL A 82 1.62 -4.63 -4.19
CA VAL A 82 2.91 -5.35 -4.35
C VAL A 82 3.27 -6.12 -3.08
N ASP A 83 3.11 -5.51 -1.90
CA ASP A 83 3.39 -6.16 -0.63
C ASP A 83 2.48 -7.39 -0.41
N MET A 84 1.20 -7.29 -0.77
CA MET A 84 0.26 -8.42 -0.71
C MET A 84 0.65 -9.54 -1.69
N LEU A 85 0.99 -9.19 -2.91
CA LEU A 85 1.41 -10.16 -3.92
C LEU A 85 2.71 -10.89 -3.52
N LEU A 86 3.68 -10.18 -2.93
CA LEU A 86 4.90 -10.77 -2.38
C LEU A 86 4.59 -11.71 -1.21
N MET A 87 3.78 -11.27 -0.28
CA MET A 87 3.43 -12.05 0.92
C MET A 87 2.75 -13.37 0.57
N TRP A 88 1.91 -13.39 -0.46
CA TRP A 88 1.14 -14.56 -0.89
C TRP A 88 1.75 -15.34 -2.04
N GLY A 89 3.01 -15.03 -2.43
CA GLY A 89 3.75 -15.79 -3.42
C GLY A 89 3.36 -15.53 -4.88
N TYR A 90 2.60 -14.50 -5.17
CA TYR A 90 2.26 -14.07 -6.53
C TYR A 90 3.32 -13.20 -7.19
N LEU A 91 4.28 -12.73 -6.43
CA LEU A 91 5.55 -12.17 -6.86
C LEU A 91 6.68 -12.93 -6.18
N GLU A 92 7.64 -13.38 -6.96
CA GLU A 92 8.85 -14.05 -6.46
C GLU A 92 10.06 -13.16 -6.58
N LYS A 93 10.81 -13.04 -5.48
CA LYS A 93 12.08 -12.32 -5.44
C LYS A 93 13.24 -13.30 -5.56
N SER A 94 14.03 -13.15 -6.63
CA SER A 94 15.24 -13.92 -6.88
C SER A 94 16.44 -12.98 -7.04
N GLY A 95 17.19 -12.76 -5.97
CA GLY A 95 18.26 -11.77 -5.93
C GLY A 95 17.74 -10.36 -6.20
N ALA A 96 18.27 -9.71 -7.24
CA ALA A 96 17.85 -8.39 -7.69
C ALA A 96 16.60 -8.40 -8.60
N TRP A 97 16.12 -9.57 -8.97
CA TRP A 97 15.03 -9.72 -9.91
C TRP A 97 13.72 -10.12 -9.22
N ILE A 98 12.62 -9.60 -9.74
CA ILE A 98 11.26 -9.93 -9.29
C ILE A 98 10.49 -10.46 -10.50
N LYS A 99 9.86 -11.62 -10.31
CA LYS A 99 9.04 -12.29 -11.32
C LYS A 99 7.59 -12.32 -10.87
N LEU A 100 6.70 -12.11 -11.82
CA LEU A 100 5.27 -12.37 -11.63
C LEU A 100 5.00 -13.87 -11.70
N ASP A 101 4.17 -14.38 -10.83
CA ASP A 101 3.63 -15.73 -10.94
C ASP A 101 2.81 -15.89 -12.24
N ASP A 102 2.78 -17.10 -12.79
CA ASP A 102 2.08 -17.38 -14.06
C ASP A 102 0.58 -17.02 -13.99
N LYS A 103 -0.03 -17.20 -12.83
CA LYS A 103 -1.44 -16.84 -12.62
C LYS A 103 -1.68 -15.33 -12.77
N VAL A 104 -0.77 -14.52 -12.24
CA VAL A 104 -0.82 -13.05 -12.38
C VAL A 104 -0.55 -12.65 -13.83
N LYS A 105 0.45 -13.25 -14.49
CA LYS A 105 0.75 -12.99 -15.89
C LYS A 105 -0.44 -13.29 -16.79
N THR A 106 -1.07 -14.46 -16.61
CA THR A 106 -2.24 -14.86 -17.38
C THR A 106 -3.40 -13.89 -17.15
N TYR A 107 -3.68 -13.54 -15.91
CA TYR A 107 -4.73 -12.59 -15.57
C TYR A 107 -4.53 -11.22 -16.24
N LEU A 108 -3.30 -10.70 -16.21
CA LEU A 108 -2.98 -9.42 -16.87
C LEU A 108 -3.05 -9.54 -18.40
N SER A 109 -2.55 -10.63 -18.98
CA SER A 109 -2.61 -10.90 -20.41
C SER A 109 -4.06 -10.98 -20.92
N ASP A 110 -4.93 -11.67 -20.20
CA ASP A 110 -6.36 -11.77 -20.52
C ASP A 110 -7.05 -10.39 -20.52
N ASN A 111 -6.53 -9.45 -19.74
CA ASN A 111 -6.96 -8.07 -19.71
C ASN A 111 -6.16 -7.13 -20.63
N LYS A 112 -5.40 -7.69 -21.56
CA LYS A 112 -4.60 -6.96 -22.58
C LYS A 112 -3.47 -6.10 -21.99
N ILE A 113 -2.92 -6.52 -20.88
CA ILE A 113 -1.74 -5.90 -20.27
C ILE A 113 -0.52 -6.78 -20.56
N GLU A 114 0.48 -6.21 -21.23
CA GLU A 114 1.76 -6.86 -21.47
C GLU A 114 2.65 -6.77 -20.23
N THR A 115 3.31 -7.88 -19.91
CA THR A 115 4.24 -7.99 -18.79
C THR A 115 5.62 -8.40 -19.26
N LYS A 116 6.64 -8.01 -18.48
CA LYS A 116 8.00 -8.52 -18.68
C LYS A 116 8.16 -9.85 -17.95
N ASP A 117 9.14 -10.66 -18.40
CA ASP A 117 9.47 -11.92 -17.71
C ASP A 117 10.02 -11.67 -16.30
N SER A 118 10.72 -10.56 -16.11
CA SER A 118 11.25 -10.15 -14.82
C SER A 118 11.46 -8.63 -14.74
N TYR A 119 11.45 -8.13 -13.51
CA TYR A 119 11.64 -6.71 -13.18
C TYR A 119 12.89 -6.58 -12.31
N GLN A 120 13.76 -5.63 -12.62
CA GLN A 120 14.97 -5.39 -11.84
C GLN A 120 14.66 -4.50 -10.64
N GLY A 121 14.57 -5.11 -9.46
CA GLY A 121 14.27 -4.45 -8.20
C GLY A 121 12.79 -4.11 -8.03
N ILE A 122 12.42 -3.83 -6.78
CA ILE A 122 11.05 -3.51 -6.41
C ILE A 122 10.54 -2.20 -7.06
N LYS A 123 11.46 -1.26 -7.28
CA LYS A 123 11.14 0.02 -7.92
C LYS A 123 10.56 -0.18 -9.33
N ALA A 124 11.14 -1.09 -10.11
CA ALA A 124 10.65 -1.38 -11.47
C ALA A 124 9.24 -1.97 -11.45
N VAL A 125 8.88 -2.73 -10.41
CA VAL A 125 7.50 -3.23 -10.21
C VAL A 125 6.55 -2.08 -9.88
N TYR A 126 6.93 -1.16 -9.01
CA TYR A 126 6.12 0.03 -8.73
C TYR A 126 5.91 0.89 -9.97
N GLU A 127 6.97 1.13 -10.74
CA GLU A 127 6.90 1.88 -12.00
C GLU A 127 5.98 1.21 -13.02
N PHE A 128 5.98 -0.11 -13.07
CA PHE A 128 5.06 -0.89 -13.91
C PHE A 128 3.59 -0.66 -13.49
N LEU A 129 3.27 -0.78 -12.20
CA LEU A 129 1.92 -0.53 -11.71
C LEU A 129 1.49 0.94 -11.89
N GLU A 130 2.40 1.87 -11.73
CA GLU A 130 2.17 3.30 -11.85
C GLU A 130 2.07 3.80 -13.31
N SER A 131 2.54 3.00 -14.27
CA SER A 131 2.51 3.34 -15.69
C SER A 131 1.10 3.46 -16.27
N ASP A 132 0.14 2.72 -15.71
CA ASP A 132 -1.26 2.77 -16.09
C ASP A 132 -2.13 2.40 -14.87
N GLU A 133 -3.07 3.27 -14.51
CA GLU A 133 -4.03 3.03 -13.40
C GLU A 133 -4.83 1.75 -13.57
N LYS A 134 -5.06 1.33 -14.83
CA LYS A 134 -5.75 0.07 -15.13
C LYS A 134 -5.00 -1.13 -14.54
N ILE A 135 -3.67 -1.12 -14.58
CA ILE A 135 -2.85 -2.21 -14.04
C ILE A 135 -3.06 -2.33 -12.53
N THR A 136 -2.96 -1.24 -11.81
CA THR A 136 -3.20 -1.24 -10.35
C THR A 136 -4.61 -1.67 -10.02
N SER A 137 -5.62 -1.17 -10.73
CA SER A 137 -7.01 -1.54 -10.53
C SER A 137 -7.26 -3.04 -10.75
N LEU A 138 -6.70 -3.60 -11.82
CA LEU A 138 -6.78 -5.04 -12.10
C LEU A 138 -6.11 -5.87 -11.00
N LEU A 139 -4.95 -5.45 -10.52
CA LEU A 139 -4.25 -6.17 -9.45
C LEU A 139 -4.94 -6.04 -8.10
N VAL A 140 -5.61 -4.94 -7.82
CA VAL A 140 -6.51 -4.82 -6.65
C VAL A 140 -7.63 -5.86 -6.73
N ASP A 141 -8.27 -6.00 -7.88
CA ASP A 141 -9.32 -7.00 -8.10
C ASP A 141 -8.77 -8.41 -7.97
N PHE A 142 -7.59 -8.67 -8.52
CA PHE A 142 -6.90 -9.96 -8.37
C PHE A 142 -6.64 -10.30 -6.88
N VAL A 143 -6.13 -9.35 -6.10
CA VAL A 143 -5.88 -9.52 -4.67
C VAL A 143 -7.19 -9.81 -3.92
N LYS A 144 -8.25 -9.06 -4.20
CA LYS A 144 -9.55 -9.30 -3.59
C LYS A 144 -10.08 -10.69 -3.88
N GLU A 145 -9.95 -11.18 -5.09
CA GLU A 145 -10.48 -12.48 -5.49
C GLU A 145 -9.63 -13.66 -5.01
N ASN A 146 -8.32 -13.52 -5.01
CA ASN A 146 -7.41 -14.65 -4.75
C ASN A 146 -6.83 -14.67 -3.33
N ILE A 147 -6.87 -13.56 -2.61
CA ILE A 147 -6.30 -13.42 -1.26
C ILE A 147 -7.36 -13.10 -0.22
N LEU A 148 -8.18 -12.08 -0.43
CA LEU A 148 -9.10 -11.56 0.58
C LEU A 148 -10.44 -12.31 0.68
N LYS A 149 -10.81 -13.09 -0.31
CA LYS A 149 -12.05 -13.91 -0.30
C LYS A 149 -11.90 -15.29 0.33
N GLN A 150 -10.75 -15.60 0.87
CA GLN A 150 -10.51 -16.91 1.52
C GLN A 150 -11.13 -16.98 2.92
#